data_64aa795cb8cf2795dbd9bfb9242d5cf5
#
_entry.id   64aa795cb8cf2795dbd9bfb9242d5cf5
#
_cell.length_a   1.000
_cell.length_b   1.000
_cell.length_c   1.000
_cell.angle_alpha   90.00
_cell.angle_beta   90.00
_cell.angle_gamma   90.00
#
_symmetry.space_group_name_H-M   'P 1'
#
loop_
_entity.id
_entity.type
_entity.pdbx_description
1 polymer ?
#
loop_
_entity_poly.entity_id
_entity_poly.type
_entity_poly.pdbx_seq_one_letter_code
_entity_poly.pdbx_strand_id
1 'polypeptide(L)'
;EVGPTVDIGTFSITLADPGQNRFLKAILKARVSASSVLEEVEGREPEIRDRVIDYLSSLTVKETQGAAAKSAIRGNLKKRINNILRTGELESIFLTEFVTQ
;
A
#
# COMPACT_ATOMS: atom_id res chain seq x y z
N GLU A 1 13.25 8.66 -17.83
CA GLU A 1 13.29 9.57 -16.68
C GLU A 1 12.44 9.02 -15.54
N VAL A 2 12.93 9.15 -14.32
CA VAL A 2 12.30 8.56 -13.14
C VAL A 2 11.52 9.64 -12.39
N GLY A 3 10.26 9.36 -12.10
CA GLY A 3 9.42 10.30 -11.35
C GLY A 3 9.78 10.35 -9.87
N PRO A 4 9.20 11.30 -9.12
CA PRO A 4 9.49 11.45 -7.70
C PRO A 4 8.91 10.32 -6.84
N THR A 5 9.43 10.20 -5.62
CA THR A 5 8.89 9.26 -4.63
C THR A 5 8.00 10.01 -3.64
N VAL A 6 7.05 9.30 -3.07
CA VAL A 6 6.10 9.85 -2.11
C VAL A 6 5.85 8.84 -1.00
N ASP A 7 5.60 9.33 0.21
CA ASP A 7 5.16 8.46 1.31
C ASP A 7 3.68 8.18 1.16
N ILE A 8 3.31 6.89 1.18
CA ILE A 8 1.90 6.49 1.24
C ILE A 8 1.47 6.48 2.70
N GLY A 9 2.31 5.95 3.59
CA GLY A 9 2.05 6.02 5.01
C GLY A 9 2.55 4.83 5.80
N THR A 10 2.35 4.92 7.11
CA THR A 10 2.62 3.87 8.07
C THR A 10 1.28 3.27 8.51
N PHE A 11 1.20 1.94 8.49
CA PHE A 11 -0.05 1.23 8.76
C PHE A 11 0.14 0.19 9.83
N SER A 12 -0.78 0.18 10.81
CA SER A 12 -0.88 -0.88 11.79
C SER A 12 -2.23 -1.56 11.56
N ILE A 13 -2.19 -2.79 11.12
CA ILE A 13 -3.35 -3.49 10.58
C ILE A 13 -3.64 -4.73 11.42
N THR A 14 -4.91 -4.94 11.78
CA THR A 14 -5.35 -6.22 12.32
C THR A 14 -5.70 -7.13 11.15
N LEU A 15 -5.02 -8.28 11.08
CA LEU A 15 -5.20 -9.22 9.99
C LEU A 15 -6.47 -10.06 10.20
N ALA A 16 -6.89 -10.75 9.13
CA ALA A 16 -8.15 -11.47 9.10
C ALA A 16 -8.05 -12.92 9.60
N ASP A 17 -6.98 -13.29 10.32
CA ASP A 17 -6.81 -14.65 10.82
C ASP A 17 -7.91 -15.01 11.79
N PRO A 18 -8.68 -16.09 11.53
CA PRO A 18 -9.77 -16.46 12.41
C PRO A 18 -9.27 -16.99 13.75
N GLY A 19 -9.90 -16.51 14.84
CA GLY A 19 -9.60 -16.99 16.17
C GLY A 19 -8.26 -16.53 16.76
N GLN A 20 -7.56 -15.62 16.07
CA GLN A 20 -6.25 -15.13 16.54
C GLN A 20 -6.15 -13.64 16.32
N ASN A 21 -5.45 -12.98 17.24
CA ASN A 21 -5.12 -11.55 17.08
C ASN A 21 -3.75 -11.48 16.44
N ARG A 22 -3.73 -11.31 15.12
CA ARG A 22 -2.50 -11.17 14.35
C ARG A 22 -2.46 -9.77 13.73
N PHE A 23 -1.27 -9.20 13.66
CA PHE A 23 -1.08 -7.82 13.26
C PHE A 23 -0.01 -7.69 12.19
N LEU A 24 -0.16 -6.66 11.37
CA LEU A 24 0.81 -6.31 10.34
C LEU A 24 1.20 -4.86 10.54
N LYS A 25 2.51 -4.61 10.59
CA LYS A 25 3.04 -3.24 10.52
C LYS A 25 3.67 -3.06 9.15
N ALA A 26 3.21 -2.07 8.41
CA ALA A 26 3.68 -1.82 7.05
C ALA A 26 3.98 -0.34 6.87
N ILE A 27 5.11 -0.05 6.23
CA ILE A 27 5.45 1.29 5.79
C ILE A 27 5.53 1.23 4.28
N LEU A 28 4.73 2.07 3.62
CA LEU A 28 4.59 2.07 2.17
C LEU A 28 5.08 3.38 1.59
N LYS A 29 5.89 3.28 0.55
CA LYS A 29 6.32 4.40 -0.27
C LYS A 29 6.01 4.07 -1.72
N ALA A 30 6.05 5.07 -2.58
CA ALA A 30 5.74 4.85 -3.99
C ALA A 30 6.57 5.77 -4.87
N ARG A 31 6.76 5.33 -6.11
CA ARG A 31 7.27 6.18 -7.18
C ARG A 31 6.08 6.58 -8.03
N VAL A 32 5.95 7.85 -8.35
CA VAL A 32 4.85 8.37 -9.13
C VAL A 32 5.34 8.88 -10.48
N SER A 33 4.41 9.01 -11.43
CA SER A 33 4.78 9.35 -12.81
C SER A 33 5.18 10.82 -12.97
N ALA A 34 4.72 11.71 -12.10
CA ALA A 34 5.01 13.14 -12.20
C ALA A 34 4.75 13.85 -10.88
N SER A 35 5.23 15.10 -10.76
CA SER A 35 5.01 15.92 -9.57
C SER A 35 3.51 16.17 -9.28
N SER A 36 2.70 16.26 -10.34
CA SER A 36 1.26 16.44 -10.15
C SER A 36 0.62 15.25 -9.43
N VAL A 37 1.16 14.05 -9.65
CA VAL A 37 0.65 12.86 -8.97
C VAL A 37 1.05 12.89 -7.50
N LEU A 38 2.26 13.35 -7.20
CA LEU A 38 2.71 13.49 -5.82
C LEU A 38 1.77 14.41 -5.05
N GLU A 39 1.40 15.55 -5.65
CA GLU A 39 0.48 16.50 -5.03
C GLU A 39 -0.89 15.86 -4.82
N GLU A 40 -1.37 15.10 -5.79
CA GLU A 40 -2.66 14.43 -5.66
C GLU A 40 -2.64 13.37 -4.56
N VAL A 41 -1.57 12.59 -4.47
CA VAL A 41 -1.45 11.58 -3.41
C VAL A 41 -1.52 12.24 -2.03
N GLU A 42 -0.82 13.36 -1.86
CA GLU A 42 -0.84 14.10 -0.60
C GLU A 42 -2.23 14.67 -0.32
N GLY A 43 -2.90 15.19 -1.34
CA GLY A 43 -4.22 15.78 -1.19
C GLY A 43 -5.34 14.76 -0.98
N ARG A 44 -5.12 13.51 -1.39
CA ARG A 44 -6.11 12.45 -1.24
C ARG A 44 -5.69 11.42 -0.18
N GLU A 45 -4.88 11.82 0.78
CA GLU A 45 -4.37 10.91 1.79
C GLU A 45 -5.45 10.09 2.49
N PRO A 46 -6.57 10.69 2.95
CA PRO A 46 -7.59 9.89 3.63
C PRO A 46 -8.19 8.79 2.76
N GLU A 47 -8.47 9.09 1.49
CA GLU A 47 -9.02 8.11 0.57
C GLU A 47 -8.05 6.97 0.32
N ILE A 48 -6.79 7.31 0.13
CA ILE A 48 -5.74 6.33 -0.14
C ILE A 48 -5.52 5.44 1.08
N ARG A 49 -5.43 6.04 2.28
CA ARG A 49 -5.27 5.27 3.50
C ARG A 49 -6.43 4.30 3.70
N ASP A 50 -7.64 4.76 3.46
CA ASP A 50 -8.83 3.91 3.58
C ASP A 50 -8.75 2.68 2.68
N ARG A 51 -8.36 2.88 1.42
CA ARG A 51 -8.22 1.78 0.47
C ARG A 51 -7.13 0.80 0.87
N VAL A 52 -6.00 1.30 1.37
CA VAL A 52 -4.89 0.47 1.81
C VAL A 52 -5.32 -0.36 3.03
N ILE A 53 -5.94 0.27 4.01
CA ILE A 53 -6.39 -0.41 5.23
C ILE A 53 -7.42 -1.49 4.87
N ASP A 54 -8.38 -1.15 4.01
CA ASP A 54 -9.41 -2.09 3.59
C ASP A 54 -8.79 -3.35 2.97
N TYR A 55 -7.83 -3.16 2.09
CA TYR A 55 -7.19 -4.29 1.43
C TYR A 55 -6.32 -5.11 2.40
N LEU A 56 -5.44 -4.43 3.14
CA LEU A 56 -4.50 -5.14 4.03
C LEU A 56 -5.22 -5.88 5.15
N SER A 57 -6.32 -5.32 5.67
CA SER A 57 -7.08 -5.97 6.74
C SER A 57 -7.84 -7.21 6.26
N SER A 58 -7.96 -7.42 4.96
CA SER A 58 -8.57 -8.63 4.41
C SER A 58 -7.60 -9.80 4.33
N LEU A 59 -6.31 -9.58 4.58
CA LEU A 59 -5.28 -10.60 4.44
C LEU A 59 -5.06 -11.37 5.73
N THR A 60 -4.68 -12.65 5.59
CA THR A 60 -4.18 -13.45 6.71
C THR A 60 -2.66 -13.40 6.74
N VAL A 61 -2.04 -13.85 7.84
CA VAL A 61 -0.58 -13.93 7.93
C VAL A 61 0.00 -14.74 6.78
N LYS A 62 -0.62 -15.86 6.47
CA LYS A 62 -0.15 -16.73 5.39
C LYS A 62 -0.07 -15.99 4.06
N GLU A 63 -1.06 -15.12 3.80
CA GLU A 63 -1.11 -14.35 2.57
C GLU A 63 -0.10 -13.21 2.50
N THR A 64 0.62 -12.95 3.60
CA THR A 64 1.65 -11.92 3.64
C THR A 64 3.07 -12.49 3.55
N GLN A 65 3.22 -13.82 3.48
CA GLN A 65 4.52 -14.47 3.60
C GLN A 65 5.13 -14.80 2.24
N GLY A 66 6.44 -14.54 2.14
CA GLY A 66 7.21 -14.90 0.97
C GLY A 66 7.21 -13.85 -0.13
N ALA A 67 8.14 -14.00 -1.07
CA ALA A 67 8.36 -13.02 -2.14
C ALA A 67 7.17 -12.93 -3.08
N ALA A 68 6.55 -14.06 -3.41
CA ALA A 68 5.41 -14.07 -4.32
C ALA A 68 4.21 -13.34 -3.72
N ALA A 69 3.96 -13.54 -2.42
CA ALA A 69 2.88 -12.86 -1.72
C ALA A 69 3.12 -11.34 -1.70
N LYS A 70 4.35 -10.92 -1.39
CA LYS A 70 4.68 -9.49 -1.37
C LYS A 70 4.54 -8.85 -2.74
N SER A 71 4.93 -9.57 -3.79
CA SER A 71 4.77 -9.08 -5.15
C SER A 71 3.29 -8.89 -5.51
N ALA A 72 2.45 -9.85 -5.13
CA ALA A 72 1.00 -9.75 -5.35
C ALA A 72 0.41 -8.57 -4.57
N ILE A 73 0.87 -8.36 -3.34
CA ILE A 73 0.40 -7.24 -2.51
C ILE A 73 0.76 -5.91 -3.16
N ARG A 74 2.00 -5.75 -3.64
CA ARG A 74 2.39 -4.53 -4.34
C ARG A 74 1.50 -4.27 -5.55
N GLY A 75 1.24 -5.29 -6.35
CA GLY A 75 0.39 -5.17 -7.52
C GLY A 75 -1.04 -4.77 -7.18
N ASN A 76 -1.60 -5.38 -6.15
CA ASN A 76 -2.96 -5.06 -5.72
C ASN A 76 -3.08 -3.66 -5.13
N LEU A 77 -2.09 -3.25 -4.33
CA LEU A 77 -2.07 -1.89 -3.77
C LEU A 77 -1.99 -0.85 -4.88
N LYS A 78 -1.08 -1.07 -5.83
CA LYS A 78 -0.90 -0.15 -6.96
C LYS A 78 -2.19 0.02 -7.73
N LYS A 79 -2.85 -1.09 -8.04
CA LYS A 79 -4.10 -1.07 -8.79
C LYS A 79 -5.20 -0.30 -8.05
N ARG A 80 -5.33 -0.55 -6.74
CA ARG A 80 -6.37 0.09 -5.93
C ARG A 80 -6.13 1.59 -5.80
N ILE A 81 -4.89 2.00 -5.60
CA ILE A 81 -4.55 3.42 -5.47
C ILE A 81 -4.72 4.12 -6.83
N ASN A 82 -4.27 3.48 -7.91
CA ASN A 82 -4.41 4.07 -9.24
C ASN A 82 -5.88 4.27 -9.65
N ASN A 83 -6.79 3.49 -9.09
CA ASN A 83 -8.22 3.71 -9.33
C ASN A 83 -8.73 5.02 -8.73
N ILE A 84 -8.04 5.57 -7.75
CA ILE A 84 -8.40 6.86 -7.13
C ILE A 84 -7.80 8.03 -7.89
N LEU A 85 -6.56 7.86 -8.38
CA LEU A 85 -5.78 8.95 -8.96
C LEU A 85 -6.33 9.39 -10.32
N ARG A 86 -6.22 10.69 -10.61
CA ARG A 86 -6.71 11.30 -11.86
C ARG A 86 -5.64 12.02 -12.64
N THR A 87 -4.51 12.40 -12.01
CA THR A 87 -3.46 13.16 -12.67
C THR A 87 -2.36 12.29 -13.26
N GLY A 88 -2.39 11.00 -12.99
CA GLY A 88 -1.40 10.04 -13.45
C GLY A 88 -1.49 8.79 -12.59
N GLU A 89 -0.35 8.14 -12.34
CA GLU A 89 -0.40 6.87 -11.63
C GLU A 89 0.84 6.63 -10.76
N LEU A 90 0.69 5.71 -9.81
CA LEU A 90 1.83 5.12 -9.14
C LEU A 90 2.48 4.15 -10.11
N GLU A 91 3.80 4.24 -10.24
CA GLU A 91 4.56 3.34 -11.08
C GLU A 91 5.08 2.14 -10.31
N SER A 92 5.43 2.36 -9.04
CA SER A 92 5.96 1.31 -8.17
C SER A 92 5.51 1.55 -6.74
N ILE A 93 5.28 0.46 -6.02
CA ILE A 93 5.04 0.48 -4.57
C ILE A 93 6.25 -0.16 -3.90
N PHE A 94 6.72 0.48 -2.82
CA PHE A 94 7.83 -0.04 -2.03
C PHE A 94 7.34 -0.38 -0.62
N LEU A 95 7.54 -1.63 -0.21
CA LEU A 95 7.26 -2.07 1.15
C LEU A 95 8.57 -1.89 1.93
N THR A 96 8.74 -0.74 2.57
CA THR A 96 10.01 -0.44 3.27
C THR A 96 10.05 -1.06 4.65
N GLU A 97 8.90 -1.37 5.22
CA GLU A 97 8.80 -2.20 6.41
C GLU A 97 7.52 -3.03 6.25
N PHE A 98 7.61 -4.33 6.58
CA PHE A 98 6.46 -5.22 6.38
C PHE A 98 6.62 -6.42 7.31
N VAL A 99 6.12 -6.26 8.55
CA VAL A 99 6.36 -7.21 9.63
C VAL A 99 5.04 -7.66 10.23
N THR A 100 4.87 -8.98 10.35
CA THR A 100 3.69 -9.56 11.01
C THR A 100 4.04 -9.96 12.44
N GLN A 101 3.04 -9.86 13.31
CA GLN A 101 3.19 -10.23 14.73
C GLN A 101 2.07 -11.16 15.15
#